data_d737e2f1aae268b6363a084298d54af4
#
_entry.id   d737e2f1aae268b6363a084298d54af4
#
_cell.length_a   1.000
_cell.length_b   1.000
_cell.length_c   1.000
_cell.angle_alpha   90.00
_cell.angle_beta   90.00
_cell.angle_gamma   90.00
#
_symmetry.space_group_name_H-M   'P 1'
#
loop_
_entity.id
_entity.type
_entity.pdbx_description
1 polymer ?
#
loop_
_entity_poly.entity_id
_entity_poly.type
_entity_poly.pdbx_seq_one_letter_code
_entity_poly.pdbx_strand_id
1 'polypeptide(L)'
;LEHSEAAAEASIERSFKLLKTDVIDLFQIHNLASWRLVTPILKRYQKEGRIRYIGITDYNVSKYPEMIEAMRTGDFDTIQIPYHLGERTCRIKIIPLARELDMGVIVMTPVAPLFNRDLLLGPLSRADLSFLEPYGDRSPGQALLKYLLADPVVSTVIPATSKVERV
;
A
#
# COMPACT_ATOMS: atom_id res chain seq x y z
N LEU A 1 -15.31 -1.19 12.95
CA LEU A 1 -15.59 -2.42 12.18
C LEU A 1 -17.01 -2.33 11.67
N GLU A 2 -17.16 -2.20 10.36
CA GLU A 2 -18.43 -2.03 9.70
C GLU A 2 -19.05 -3.42 9.52
N HIS A 3 -20.09 -3.69 10.30
CA HIS A 3 -20.80 -4.98 10.26
C HIS A 3 -22.12 -4.89 9.49
N SER A 4 -22.42 -3.74 8.89
CA SER A 4 -23.63 -3.54 8.06
C SER A 4 -23.34 -2.62 6.88
N GLU A 5 -24.12 -2.76 5.81
CA GLU A 5 -24.04 -1.89 4.63
C GLU A 5 -24.24 -0.41 5.00
N ALA A 6 -25.21 -0.12 5.87
CA ALA A 6 -25.50 1.24 6.30
C ALA A 6 -24.29 1.89 7.05
N ALA A 7 -23.60 1.10 7.88
CA ALA A 7 -22.39 1.60 8.58
C ALA A 7 -21.24 1.83 7.59
N ALA A 8 -21.07 0.94 6.61
CA ALA A 8 -20.08 1.09 5.56
C ALA A 8 -20.35 2.36 4.72
N GLU A 9 -21.58 2.56 4.26
CA GLU A 9 -21.97 3.78 3.53
C GLU A 9 -21.74 5.05 4.36
N ALA A 10 -22.14 5.06 5.63
CA ALA A 10 -21.92 6.21 6.51
C ALA A 10 -20.42 6.54 6.66
N SER A 11 -19.56 5.52 6.72
CA SER A 11 -18.11 5.70 6.78
C SER A 11 -17.55 6.26 5.47
N ILE A 12 -18.00 5.78 4.33
CA ILE A 12 -17.61 6.30 3.00
C ILE A 12 -18.03 7.77 2.86
N GLU A 13 -19.29 8.10 3.14
CA GLU A 13 -19.78 9.48 3.09
C GLU A 13 -19.04 10.40 4.06
N ARG A 14 -18.71 9.90 5.25
CA ARG A 14 -17.87 10.64 6.19
C ARG A 14 -16.50 10.96 5.61
N SER A 15 -15.89 10.03 4.84
CA SER A 15 -14.60 10.27 4.19
C SER A 15 -14.69 11.42 3.18
N PHE A 16 -15.70 11.47 2.33
CA PHE A 16 -15.96 12.58 1.41
C PHE A 16 -16.08 13.91 2.15
N LYS A 17 -16.90 13.92 3.21
CA LYS A 17 -17.11 15.13 4.04
C LYS A 17 -15.82 15.63 4.68
N LEU A 18 -15.00 14.73 5.22
CA LEU A 18 -13.75 15.09 5.91
C LEU A 18 -12.67 15.54 4.92
N LEU A 19 -12.58 14.92 3.76
CA LEU A 19 -11.66 15.29 2.69
C LEU A 19 -12.12 16.53 1.92
N LYS A 20 -13.38 16.97 2.12
CA LYS A 20 -13.99 18.11 1.43
C LYS A 20 -13.87 18.00 -0.09
N THR A 21 -14.18 16.83 -0.63
CA THR A 21 -14.12 16.53 -2.05
C THR A 21 -15.36 15.76 -2.49
N ASP A 22 -15.74 15.92 -3.76
CA ASP A 22 -16.82 15.15 -4.37
C ASP A 22 -16.31 13.88 -5.07
N VAL A 23 -14.99 13.78 -5.29
CA VAL A 23 -14.33 12.63 -5.93
C VAL A 23 -13.11 12.21 -5.13
N ILE A 24 -13.02 10.93 -4.78
CA ILE A 24 -11.83 10.31 -4.19
C ILE A 24 -11.12 9.52 -5.27
N ASP A 25 -9.83 9.83 -5.48
CA ASP A 25 -9.02 9.15 -6.51
C ASP A 25 -8.78 7.67 -6.18
N LEU A 26 -8.45 7.37 -4.92
CA LEU A 26 -8.25 5.98 -4.46
C LEU A 26 -8.90 5.78 -3.10
N PHE A 27 -9.86 4.86 -3.04
CA PHE A 27 -10.47 4.42 -1.79
C PHE A 27 -10.01 3.01 -1.46
N GLN A 28 -9.39 2.82 -0.28
CA GLN A 28 -8.84 1.53 0.11
C GLN A 28 -9.61 0.91 1.27
N ILE A 29 -9.90 -0.40 1.18
CA ILE A 29 -10.41 -1.19 2.28
C ILE A 29 -9.26 -1.53 3.21
N HIS A 30 -9.28 -0.95 4.41
CA HIS A 30 -8.22 -1.09 5.40
C HIS A 30 -8.24 -2.48 6.05
N ASN A 31 -7.08 -3.17 6.03
CA ASN A 31 -6.87 -4.49 6.64
C ASN A 31 -7.87 -5.57 6.18
N LEU A 32 -8.27 -5.53 4.90
CA LEU A 32 -9.28 -6.46 4.33
C LEU A 32 -10.59 -6.53 5.16
N ALA A 33 -10.86 -5.51 6.00
CA ALA A 33 -12.00 -5.53 6.91
C ALA A 33 -13.31 -5.55 6.13
N SER A 34 -14.07 -6.64 6.30
CA SER A 34 -15.39 -6.82 5.67
C SER A 34 -15.39 -6.58 4.15
N TRP A 35 -14.29 -6.88 3.46
CA TRP A 35 -14.13 -6.51 2.06
C TRP A 35 -15.24 -7.04 1.16
N ARG A 36 -15.77 -8.25 1.42
CA ARG A 36 -16.88 -8.82 0.64
C ARG A 36 -18.18 -8.02 0.75
N LEU A 37 -18.41 -7.39 1.91
CA LEU A 37 -19.56 -6.52 2.13
C LEU A 37 -19.34 -5.12 1.56
N VAL A 38 -18.13 -4.59 1.70
CA VAL A 38 -17.81 -3.19 1.33
C VAL A 38 -17.59 -3.04 -0.16
N THR A 39 -17.04 -4.04 -0.85
CA THR A 39 -16.71 -3.98 -2.28
C THR A 39 -17.91 -3.61 -3.17
N PRO A 40 -19.09 -4.25 -3.05
CA PRO A 40 -20.25 -3.87 -3.88
C PRO A 40 -20.67 -2.42 -3.69
N ILE A 41 -20.54 -1.88 -2.49
CA ILE A 41 -20.85 -0.49 -2.17
C ILE A 41 -19.83 0.43 -2.88
N LEU A 42 -18.52 0.19 -2.76
CA LEU A 42 -17.50 0.97 -3.44
C LEU A 42 -17.63 0.90 -4.96
N LYS A 43 -17.97 -0.26 -5.53
CA LYS A 43 -18.26 -0.41 -6.98
C LYS A 43 -19.41 0.48 -7.44
N ARG A 44 -20.45 0.66 -6.61
CA ARG A 44 -21.52 1.61 -6.91
C ARG A 44 -20.98 3.04 -6.96
N TYR A 45 -20.23 3.48 -5.96
CA TYR A 45 -19.60 4.81 -5.94
C TYR A 45 -18.62 5.01 -7.11
N GLN A 46 -17.91 3.96 -7.52
CA GLN A 46 -17.04 3.99 -8.69
C GLN A 46 -17.86 4.20 -9.98
N LYS A 47 -18.97 3.48 -10.12
CA LYS A 47 -19.89 3.64 -11.27
C LYS A 47 -20.53 5.03 -11.32
N GLU A 48 -20.79 5.64 -10.17
CA GLU A 48 -21.30 7.02 -10.05
C GLU A 48 -20.21 8.08 -10.32
N GLY A 49 -18.95 7.69 -10.52
CA GLY A 49 -17.83 8.59 -10.75
C GLY A 49 -17.34 9.32 -9.50
N ARG A 50 -17.78 8.91 -8.32
CA ARG A 50 -17.38 9.47 -7.03
C ARG A 50 -16.07 8.87 -6.49
N ILE A 51 -15.73 7.66 -6.91
CA ILE A 51 -14.46 6.98 -6.64
C ILE A 51 -13.84 6.60 -7.98
N ARG A 52 -12.54 6.89 -8.20
CA ARG A 52 -11.86 6.51 -9.44
C ARG A 52 -11.31 5.09 -9.35
N TYR A 53 -10.58 4.77 -8.27
CA TYR A 53 -9.92 3.49 -8.06
C TYR A 53 -10.27 2.91 -6.70
N ILE A 54 -10.41 1.60 -6.64
CA ILE A 54 -10.66 0.85 -5.40
C ILE A 54 -9.43 0.01 -5.09
N GLY A 55 -8.96 0.08 -3.85
CA GLY A 55 -7.82 -0.70 -3.40
C GLY A 55 -8.11 -1.52 -2.15
N ILE A 56 -7.22 -2.46 -1.90
CA ILE A 56 -7.19 -3.24 -0.65
C ILE A 56 -5.82 -3.14 0.00
N THR A 57 -5.79 -3.24 1.32
CA THR A 57 -4.54 -3.22 2.07
C THR A 57 -4.58 -4.16 3.27
N ASP A 58 -3.45 -4.75 3.58
CA ASP A 58 -3.20 -5.39 4.87
C ASP A 58 -1.70 -5.34 5.19
N TYR A 59 -1.37 -5.10 6.46
CA TYR A 59 0.02 -5.10 6.92
C TYR A 59 0.50 -6.49 7.34
N ASN A 60 -0.42 -7.44 7.53
CA ASN A 60 -0.12 -8.76 8.04
C ASN A 60 0.05 -9.75 6.87
N VAL A 61 1.26 -10.21 6.65
CA VAL A 61 1.58 -11.18 5.59
C VAL A 61 0.84 -12.52 5.72
N SER A 62 0.34 -12.87 6.92
CA SER A 62 -0.50 -14.06 7.11
C SER A 62 -1.87 -13.93 6.42
N LYS A 63 -2.27 -12.71 6.07
CA LYS A 63 -3.50 -12.41 5.32
C LYS A 63 -3.35 -12.53 3.79
N TYR A 64 -2.16 -12.85 3.28
CA TYR A 64 -1.94 -12.99 1.85
C TYR A 64 -2.86 -14.02 1.15
N PRO A 65 -3.23 -15.17 1.75
CA PRO A 65 -4.24 -16.04 1.14
C PRO A 65 -5.58 -15.34 0.89
N GLU A 66 -6.08 -14.58 1.85
CA GLU A 66 -7.31 -13.80 1.73
C GLU A 66 -7.16 -12.64 0.74
N MET A 67 -6.01 -11.96 0.74
CA MET A 67 -5.69 -10.92 -0.24
C MET A 67 -5.67 -11.45 -1.67
N ILE A 68 -5.09 -12.62 -1.90
CA ILE A 68 -5.08 -13.29 -3.22
C ILE A 68 -6.50 -13.61 -3.67
N GLU A 69 -7.36 -14.08 -2.76
CA GLU A 69 -8.77 -14.31 -3.07
C GLU A 69 -9.44 -13.00 -3.54
N ALA A 70 -9.26 -11.91 -2.79
CA ALA A 70 -9.80 -10.60 -3.16
C ALA A 70 -9.23 -10.10 -4.50
N MET A 71 -7.91 -10.19 -4.72
CA MET A 71 -7.29 -9.79 -5.99
C MET A 71 -7.90 -10.51 -7.20
N ARG A 72 -8.21 -11.80 -7.07
CA ARG A 72 -8.74 -12.62 -8.15
C ARG A 72 -10.20 -12.33 -8.50
N THR A 73 -10.93 -11.53 -7.70
CA THR A 73 -12.28 -11.08 -8.06
C THR A 73 -12.29 -10.13 -9.24
N GLY A 74 -11.18 -9.40 -9.48
CA GLY A 74 -11.10 -8.35 -10.49
C GLY A 74 -11.79 -7.04 -10.09
N ASP A 75 -12.16 -6.90 -8.81
CA ASP A 75 -12.88 -5.72 -8.31
C ASP A 75 -11.95 -4.59 -7.85
N PHE A 76 -10.65 -4.87 -7.74
CA PHE A 76 -9.66 -3.96 -7.16
C PHE A 76 -8.62 -3.51 -8.17
N ASP A 77 -8.34 -2.22 -8.16
CA ASP A 77 -7.35 -1.59 -9.05
C ASP A 77 -5.95 -1.59 -8.41
N THR A 78 -5.88 -1.57 -7.07
CA THR A 78 -4.60 -1.47 -6.35
C THR A 78 -4.55 -2.37 -5.11
N ILE A 79 -3.32 -2.73 -4.74
CA ILE A 79 -3.00 -3.34 -3.45
C ILE A 79 -1.98 -2.49 -2.70
N GLN A 80 -2.10 -2.43 -1.37
CA GLN A 80 -1.09 -1.82 -0.52
C GLN A 80 -0.57 -2.85 0.48
N ILE A 81 0.73 -3.10 0.46
CA ILE A 81 1.37 -4.22 1.16
C ILE A 81 2.68 -3.79 1.85
N PRO A 82 3.08 -4.46 2.95
CA PRO A 82 4.43 -4.30 3.48
C PRO A 82 5.45 -4.92 2.52
N TYR A 83 6.48 -4.14 2.18
CA TYR A 83 7.61 -4.63 1.42
C TYR A 83 8.83 -3.78 1.77
N HIS A 84 9.88 -4.44 2.20
CA HIS A 84 11.19 -3.85 2.48
C HIS A 84 12.28 -4.92 2.43
N LEU A 85 13.52 -4.52 2.56
CA LEU A 85 14.67 -5.44 2.43
C LEU A 85 14.59 -6.66 3.38
N GLY A 86 14.02 -6.47 4.58
CA GLY A 86 13.82 -7.53 5.58
C GLY A 86 12.48 -8.28 5.46
N GLU A 87 11.52 -7.82 4.65
CA GLU A 87 10.23 -8.49 4.42
C GLU A 87 9.95 -8.54 2.92
N ARG A 88 10.13 -9.70 2.33
CA ARG A 88 10.03 -9.92 0.88
C ARG A 88 9.04 -11.02 0.48
N THR A 89 8.22 -11.47 1.43
CA THR A 89 7.24 -12.55 1.21
C THR A 89 6.26 -12.23 0.08
N CYS A 90 5.92 -10.93 -0.10
CA CYS A 90 5.07 -10.48 -1.21
C CYS A 90 5.61 -10.85 -2.60
N ARG A 91 6.94 -10.99 -2.77
CA ARG A 91 7.57 -11.33 -4.05
C ARG A 91 7.23 -12.74 -4.53
N ILE A 92 6.79 -13.62 -3.65
CA ILE A 92 6.55 -15.03 -4.00
C ILE A 92 5.23 -15.19 -4.76
N LYS A 93 4.17 -14.50 -4.34
CA LYS A 93 2.82 -14.66 -4.91
C LYS A 93 2.11 -13.34 -5.20
N ILE A 94 2.22 -12.35 -4.31
CA ILE A 94 1.43 -11.11 -4.40
C ILE A 94 1.90 -10.25 -5.58
N ILE A 95 3.19 -9.94 -5.68
CA ILE A 95 3.74 -9.12 -6.78
C ILE A 95 3.55 -9.81 -8.14
N PRO A 96 3.85 -11.12 -8.31
CA PRO A 96 3.55 -11.80 -9.58
C PRO A 96 2.07 -11.75 -9.97
N LEU A 97 1.16 -11.95 -9.01
CA LEU A 97 -0.28 -11.88 -9.27
C LEU A 97 -0.74 -10.45 -9.59
N ALA A 98 -0.20 -9.43 -8.90
CA ALA A 98 -0.50 -8.05 -9.21
C ALA A 98 -0.09 -7.67 -10.64
N ARG A 99 1.07 -8.17 -11.09
CA ARG A 99 1.52 -8.01 -12.49
C ARG A 99 0.58 -8.71 -13.48
N GLU A 100 0.17 -9.95 -13.18
CA GLU A 100 -0.77 -10.73 -14.01
C GLU A 100 -2.10 -10.01 -14.18
N LEU A 101 -2.59 -9.37 -13.10
CA LEU A 101 -3.89 -8.70 -13.05
C LEU A 101 -3.82 -7.19 -13.38
N ASP A 102 -2.66 -6.67 -13.78
CA ASP A 102 -2.42 -5.24 -14.06
C ASP A 102 -2.82 -4.32 -12.89
N MET A 103 -2.56 -4.73 -11.66
CA MET A 103 -2.89 -3.98 -10.44
C MET A 103 -1.74 -3.07 -10.03
N GLY A 104 -2.06 -1.86 -9.59
CA GLY A 104 -1.10 -0.96 -8.95
C GLY A 104 -0.63 -1.50 -7.59
N VAL A 105 0.68 -1.43 -7.33
CA VAL A 105 1.27 -1.86 -6.05
C VAL A 105 1.79 -0.66 -5.28
N ILE A 106 1.21 -0.42 -4.11
CA ILE A 106 1.63 0.60 -3.16
C ILE A 106 2.40 -0.11 -2.03
N VAL A 107 3.62 0.34 -1.79
CA VAL A 107 4.47 -0.25 -0.73
C VAL A 107 4.39 0.57 0.54
N MET A 108 3.89 -0.05 1.61
CA MET A 108 3.98 0.50 2.96
C MET A 108 5.22 -0.01 3.71
N THR A 109 5.62 0.71 4.75
CA THR A 109 6.78 0.38 5.60
C THR A 109 8.12 0.21 4.84
N PRO A 110 8.41 1.02 3.80
CA PRO A 110 9.51 0.77 2.88
C PRO A 110 10.90 0.84 3.52
N VAL A 111 11.06 1.66 4.56
CA VAL A 111 12.36 1.91 5.20
C VAL A 111 12.51 1.24 6.57
N ALA A 112 11.41 0.75 7.14
CA ALA A 112 11.44 0.08 8.44
C ALA A 112 10.16 -0.72 8.69
N PRO A 113 10.24 -1.86 9.41
CA PRO A 113 9.06 -2.55 9.90
C PRO A 113 8.20 -1.66 10.80
N LEU A 114 6.89 -1.95 10.84
CA LEU A 114 5.90 -1.14 11.57
C LEU A 114 6.27 -0.95 13.06
N PHE A 115 6.85 -1.97 13.69
CA PHE A 115 7.15 -1.99 15.13
C PHE A 115 8.66 -2.00 15.47
N ASN A 116 9.54 -1.94 14.47
CA ASN A 116 10.98 -1.92 14.67
C ASN A 116 11.69 -1.04 13.65
N ARG A 117 11.73 0.26 13.93
CA ARG A 117 12.31 1.27 13.02
C ARG A 117 13.80 1.11 12.79
N ASP A 118 14.52 0.56 13.74
CA ASP A 118 15.98 0.45 13.67
C ASP A 118 16.46 -0.84 12.99
N LEU A 119 15.55 -1.78 12.70
CA LEU A 119 15.93 -3.07 12.13
C LEU A 119 16.71 -2.94 10.81
N LEU A 120 16.33 -2.03 9.95
CA LEU A 120 16.99 -1.79 8.66
C LEU A 120 17.94 -0.59 8.71
N LEU A 121 17.47 0.54 9.23
CA LEU A 121 18.25 1.78 9.22
C LEU A 121 19.47 1.72 10.13
N GLY A 122 19.38 1.04 11.29
CA GLY A 122 20.50 0.89 12.21
C GLY A 122 21.74 0.21 11.61
N PRO A 123 21.62 -1.01 11.04
CA PRO A 123 22.72 -1.65 10.34
C PRO A 123 23.22 -0.86 9.12
N LEU A 124 22.33 -0.32 8.30
CA LEU A 124 22.67 0.40 7.07
C LEU A 124 23.36 1.75 7.35
N SER A 125 23.07 2.40 8.47
CA SER A 125 23.76 3.65 8.85
C SER A 125 25.24 3.43 9.20
N ARG A 126 25.64 2.19 9.45
CA ARG A 126 27.02 1.78 9.76
C ARG A 126 27.71 1.07 8.60
N ALA A 127 26.99 0.79 7.53
CA ALA A 127 27.51 0.14 6.33
C ALA A 127 28.20 1.17 5.42
N ASP A 128 29.24 0.74 4.71
CA ASP A 128 29.77 1.51 3.60
C ASP A 128 28.81 1.41 2.40
N LEU A 129 28.18 2.51 2.09
CA LEU A 129 27.26 2.66 0.96
C LEU A 129 27.84 3.53 -0.16
N SER A 130 29.15 3.82 -0.14
CA SER A 130 29.82 4.70 -1.13
C SER A 130 29.64 4.24 -2.57
N PHE A 131 29.49 2.92 -2.78
CA PHE A 131 29.22 2.36 -4.11
C PHE A 131 27.86 2.81 -4.71
N LEU A 132 26.95 3.36 -3.90
CA LEU A 132 25.66 3.91 -4.35
C LEU A 132 25.72 5.40 -4.74
N GLU A 133 26.81 6.11 -4.37
CA GLU A 133 26.96 7.55 -4.67
C GLU A 133 26.84 7.88 -6.17
N PRO A 134 27.42 7.09 -7.11
CA PRO A 134 27.25 7.32 -8.54
C PRO A 134 25.80 7.29 -9.02
N TYR A 135 24.92 6.66 -8.25
CA TYR A 135 23.47 6.59 -8.52
C TYR A 135 22.66 7.66 -7.76
N GLY A 136 23.34 8.59 -7.09
CA GLY A 136 22.75 9.73 -6.40
C GLY A 136 22.22 9.38 -5.00
N ASP A 137 22.56 8.23 -4.41
CA ASP A 137 22.14 7.87 -3.05
C ASP A 137 23.08 8.52 -2.03
N ARG A 138 22.48 9.26 -1.10
CA ARG A 138 23.20 10.00 -0.04
C ARG A 138 22.79 9.52 1.36
N SER A 139 21.89 8.57 1.46
CA SER A 139 21.44 8.05 2.75
C SER A 139 20.91 6.62 2.63
N PRO A 140 20.96 5.84 3.73
CA PRO A 140 20.35 4.51 3.78
C PRO A 140 18.86 4.49 3.39
N GLY A 141 18.13 5.53 3.77
CA GLY A 141 16.70 5.64 3.41
C GLY A 141 16.49 5.73 1.91
N GLN A 142 17.30 6.52 1.20
CA GLN A 142 17.24 6.60 -0.27
C GLN A 142 17.57 5.27 -0.93
N ALA A 143 18.61 4.58 -0.46
CA ALA A 143 18.97 3.26 -0.97
C ALA A 143 17.83 2.25 -0.82
N LEU A 144 17.16 2.23 0.35
CA LEU A 144 16.01 1.38 0.60
C LEU A 144 14.82 1.70 -0.33
N LEU A 145 14.52 2.98 -0.55
CA LEU A 145 13.44 3.39 -1.46
C LEU A 145 13.76 3.00 -2.90
N LYS A 146 14.98 3.22 -3.37
CA LYS A 146 15.41 2.84 -4.72
C LYS A 146 15.39 1.33 -4.93
N TYR A 147 15.78 0.54 -3.92
CA TYR A 147 15.67 -0.91 -3.97
C TYR A 147 14.25 -1.38 -4.27
N LEU A 148 13.23 -0.73 -3.71
CA LEU A 148 11.84 -1.07 -3.94
C LEU A 148 11.33 -0.57 -5.29
N LEU A 149 11.66 0.67 -5.64
CA LEU A 149 11.26 1.30 -6.90
C LEU A 149 11.96 0.72 -8.13
N ALA A 150 13.02 -0.07 -7.93
CA ALA A 150 13.64 -0.84 -9.01
C ALA A 150 12.77 -2.02 -9.49
N ASP A 151 11.77 -2.45 -8.71
CA ASP A 151 10.79 -3.43 -9.17
C ASP A 151 9.71 -2.71 -10.02
N PRO A 152 9.60 -3.01 -11.33
CA PRO A 152 8.69 -2.28 -12.22
C PRO A 152 7.21 -2.47 -11.90
N VAL A 153 6.85 -3.41 -11.04
CA VAL A 153 5.46 -3.62 -10.58
C VAL A 153 5.11 -2.67 -9.44
N VAL A 154 6.11 -2.15 -8.72
CA VAL A 154 5.87 -1.17 -7.65
C VAL A 154 5.52 0.17 -8.24
N SER A 155 4.27 0.60 -8.06
CA SER A 155 3.78 1.89 -8.57
C SER A 155 4.26 3.06 -7.71
N THR A 156 4.30 2.88 -6.39
CA THR A 156 4.75 3.90 -5.45
C THR A 156 5.10 3.32 -4.09
N VAL A 157 5.83 4.09 -3.31
CA VAL A 157 6.18 3.81 -1.91
C VAL A 157 5.67 4.93 -1.01
N ILE A 158 5.19 4.60 0.19
CA ILE A 158 4.66 5.58 1.14
C ILE A 158 5.50 5.61 2.44
N PRO A 159 6.69 6.25 2.43
CA PRO A 159 7.50 6.41 3.61
C PRO A 159 6.86 7.42 4.56
N ALA A 160 6.70 7.04 5.84
CA ALA A 160 6.28 7.99 6.86
C ALA A 160 7.49 8.81 7.35
N THR A 161 7.28 10.11 7.59
CA THR A 161 8.28 10.99 8.21
C THR A 161 7.64 11.90 9.25
N SER A 162 8.39 12.20 10.31
CA SER A 162 8.02 13.22 11.31
C SER A 162 8.79 14.54 11.11
N LYS A 163 9.63 14.61 10.07
CA LYS A 163 10.47 15.77 9.78
C LYS A 163 9.91 16.53 8.60
N VAL A 164 9.54 17.81 8.83
CA VAL A 164 8.95 18.67 7.81
C VAL A 164 9.87 18.89 6.61
N GLU A 165 11.18 18.98 6.85
CA GLU A 165 12.19 19.12 5.78
C GLU A 165 12.32 17.92 4.83
N ARG A 166 11.56 16.86 5.05
CA ARG A 166 11.53 15.66 4.19
C ARG A 166 10.24 15.52 3.40
N VAL A 167 9.33 16.47 3.54
CA VAL A 167 8.11 16.61 2.77
C VAL A 167 8.28 17.68 1.70
#